data_e3fe0c8b312ccbb6de8c936ed43b99b3
#
_entry.id   e3fe0c8b312ccbb6de8c936ed43b99b3
#
_cell.length_a   1.000
_cell.length_b   1.000
_cell.length_c   1.000
_cell.angle_alpha   90.00
_cell.angle_beta   90.00
_cell.angle_gamma   90.00
#
_symmetry.space_group_name_H-M   'P 1'
#
loop_
_entity.id
_entity.type
_entity.pdbx_description
1 polymer ?
#
loop_
_entity_poly.entity_id
_entity_poly.type
_entity_poly.pdbx_seq_one_letter_code
_entity_poly.pdbx_strand_id
1 'polypeptide(L)'
;MNMNTPSVRSFQPLFYLLWLLVALIQAANTELLDDEAYYWVFSQHLDWGYFDHPPMTALLIRAGYWIFPNELGVRLLCVFLSTGTIWLLEKMTLRQHPRLFYSIALSMIALQVGGFLAVPDIPLLFFTAFFFFRYNRFLNNENWINTIWLGLGAAFLLYSKYHGVLILFFTLISNTKLFRSGFVYTAGLLALLLFTPHLWWQYQHDWVSFRYHLQESNVNPYKASYTIEYLVGQLLLPGPLIGLLLLPAAFFYRIRSPFERALRYTAIGIYVFFLLSSFRGRVEGNWTAPALIPLILMAHGYISEQLKWENWIYRLLVPGLVLILVLRIGLIVDFLPGKAIASRVHSWNNWPDTLHKKTGGLPVVWLNSYQRASKYAFYSGQPTHSLNFYRERRNNYNFWQIEDSMQGKKVAIVDIYDMNRYTDSIKTPLGWVGYRIDSSFKGTSKYWFEPYEHEIKARSGDTIRIFGEFRTPSSIKPSTMSEIGSQIESIRIGVFKKGKWLKDWMVDENIFSRSSEGINFNVALADPLPAGEYVLIFALNAPRLPPTHNSRKIRLTLTQ
;
A
#
# COMPACT_ATOMS: atom_id res chain seq x y z
N MET A 1 -39.55 36.86 5.03
CA MET A 1 -38.74 37.33 6.18
C MET A 1 -37.29 36.90 5.93
N ASN A 2 -36.50 37.82 5.37
CA ASN A 2 -35.09 37.60 5.07
C ASN A 2 -34.30 37.66 6.39
N MET A 3 -34.02 36.51 6.97
CA MET A 3 -32.97 36.44 7.99
C MET A 3 -31.63 36.30 7.28
N ASN A 4 -30.96 37.40 7.04
CA ASN A 4 -29.55 37.48 6.77
C ASN A 4 -28.82 36.85 7.96
N THR A 5 -28.24 35.67 7.75
CA THR A 5 -27.35 35.00 8.73
C THR A 5 -25.91 35.40 8.44
N PRO A 6 -25.38 36.48 9.07
CA PRO A 6 -23.98 36.88 8.93
C PRO A 6 -22.99 35.92 9.60
N SER A 7 -23.48 35.03 10.46
CA SER A 7 -22.64 34.27 11.40
C SER A 7 -21.91 33.06 10.81
N VAL A 8 -22.39 32.47 9.72
CA VAL A 8 -21.78 31.20 9.23
C VAL A 8 -20.50 31.42 8.43
N ARG A 9 -20.39 32.54 7.70
CA ARG A 9 -19.15 32.87 6.95
C ARG A 9 -17.94 33.17 7.87
N SER A 10 -18.19 33.62 9.10
CA SER A 10 -17.14 33.95 10.07
C SER A 10 -16.52 32.68 10.74
N PHE A 11 -17.27 31.58 10.82
CA PHE A 11 -16.80 30.32 11.42
C PHE A 11 -15.98 29.43 10.48
N GLN A 12 -16.07 29.59 9.18
CA GLN A 12 -15.37 28.74 8.22
C GLN A 12 -13.85 28.77 8.38
N PRO A 13 -13.15 29.91 8.43
CA PRO A 13 -11.71 29.94 8.65
C PRO A 13 -11.29 29.29 9.96
N LEU A 14 -12.07 29.51 11.02
CA LEU A 14 -11.81 28.91 12.33
C LEU A 14 -11.95 27.39 12.30
N PHE A 15 -12.96 26.85 11.59
CA PHE A 15 -13.10 25.40 11.42
C PHE A 15 -11.87 24.78 10.76
N TYR A 16 -11.40 25.33 9.65
CA TYR A 16 -10.22 24.81 8.95
C TYR A 16 -8.93 24.98 9.77
N LEU A 17 -8.79 26.11 10.47
CA LEU A 17 -7.66 26.34 11.38
C LEU A 17 -7.62 25.28 12.49
N LEU A 18 -8.74 25.07 13.18
CA LEU A 18 -8.84 24.06 14.24
C LEU A 18 -8.62 22.65 13.72
N TRP A 19 -9.22 22.32 12.56
CA TRP A 19 -9.01 21.03 11.89
C TRP A 19 -7.53 20.78 11.62
N LEU A 20 -6.87 21.75 11.01
CA LEU A 20 -5.45 21.68 10.66
C LEU A 20 -4.58 21.56 11.91
N LEU A 21 -4.81 22.41 12.94
CA LEU A 21 -4.05 22.37 14.18
C LEU A 21 -4.18 21.02 14.90
N VAL A 22 -5.38 20.48 15.04
CA VAL A 22 -5.63 19.18 15.66
C VAL A 22 -4.97 18.04 14.86
N ALA A 23 -4.99 18.12 13.53
CA ALA A 23 -4.31 17.13 12.69
C ALA A 23 -2.78 17.23 12.80
N LEU A 24 -2.20 18.44 12.83
CA LEU A 24 -0.76 18.65 12.99
C LEU A 24 -0.27 18.20 14.38
N ILE A 25 -1.02 18.50 15.46
CA ILE A 25 -0.71 18.02 16.81
C ILE A 25 -0.70 16.49 16.84
N GLN A 26 -1.71 15.85 16.24
CA GLN A 26 -1.78 14.40 16.13
C GLN A 26 -0.59 13.84 15.35
N ALA A 27 -0.28 14.43 14.21
CA ALA A 27 0.82 14.02 13.34
C ALA A 27 2.18 14.08 14.03
N ALA A 28 2.38 15.07 14.89
CA ALA A 28 3.63 15.26 15.62
C ALA A 28 3.79 14.33 16.85
N ASN A 29 2.67 13.87 17.44
CA ASN A 29 2.70 13.13 18.71
C ASN A 29 2.33 11.65 18.58
N THR A 30 2.12 11.16 17.35
CA THR A 30 1.85 9.74 17.09
C THR A 30 3.06 9.11 16.43
N GLU A 31 3.56 8.00 16.96
CA GLU A 31 4.63 7.22 16.31
C GLU A 31 4.18 6.75 14.91
N LEU A 32 5.14 6.55 14.00
CA LEU A 32 4.81 6.08 12.65
C LEU A 32 4.16 4.69 12.70
N LEU A 33 3.12 4.49 11.93
CA LEU A 33 2.60 3.16 11.66
C LEU A 33 3.59 2.39 10.77
N ASP A 34 3.46 1.08 10.75
CA ASP A 34 4.35 0.18 10.00
C ASP A 34 4.47 0.56 8.52
N ASP A 35 3.33 0.85 7.88
CA ASP A 35 3.31 1.23 6.46
C ASP A 35 3.83 2.66 6.22
N GLU A 36 3.61 3.61 7.15
CA GLU A 36 4.18 4.96 7.05
C GLU A 36 5.71 4.93 7.07
N ALA A 37 6.29 4.11 7.95
CA ALA A 37 7.74 3.93 8.01
C ALA A 37 8.27 3.31 6.70
N TYR A 38 7.52 2.37 6.12
CA TYR A 38 7.89 1.79 4.83
C TYR A 38 7.81 2.81 3.68
N TYR A 39 6.78 3.67 3.64
CA TYR A 39 6.69 4.76 2.67
C TYR A 39 7.71 5.88 2.94
N TRP A 40 8.15 6.05 4.20
CA TRP A 40 9.29 6.92 4.47
C TRP A 40 10.58 6.37 3.84
N VAL A 41 10.83 5.06 3.89
CA VAL A 41 11.97 4.46 3.15
C VAL A 41 11.82 4.67 1.65
N PHE A 42 10.62 4.59 1.06
CA PHE A 42 10.39 4.98 -0.35
C PHE A 42 10.88 6.42 -0.60
N SER A 43 10.59 7.33 0.31
CA SER A 43 11.00 8.73 0.17
C SER A 43 12.51 8.95 0.24
N GLN A 44 13.27 8.03 0.83
CA GLN A 44 14.73 8.06 0.82
C GLN A 44 15.32 7.53 -0.51
N HIS A 45 14.54 6.76 -1.26
CA HIS A 45 14.88 6.15 -2.54
C HIS A 45 13.83 6.52 -3.60
N LEU A 46 13.74 7.83 -3.95
CA LEU A 46 12.74 8.29 -4.90
C LEU A 46 12.92 7.65 -6.27
N ASP A 47 11.83 7.12 -6.79
CA ASP A 47 11.74 6.54 -8.11
C ASP A 47 10.33 6.78 -8.71
N TRP A 48 10.15 6.49 -10.00
CA TRP A 48 8.88 6.65 -10.69
C TRP A 48 7.84 5.58 -10.36
N GLY A 49 8.19 4.57 -9.59
CA GLY A 49 7.30 3.52 -9.12
C GLY A 49 7.92 2.68 -8.02
N TYR A 50 7.10 1.89 -7.36
CA TYR A 50 7.49 0.96 -6.32
C TYR A 50 6.77 -0.37 -6.51
N PHE A 51 7.19 -1.40 -5.77
CA PHE A 51 6.65 -2.75 -5.88
C PHE A 51 5.11 -2.80 -5.84
N ASP A 52 4.49 -2.05 -4.94
CA ASP A 52 3.06 -2.11 -4.67
C ASP A 52 2.33 -0.76 -4.81
N HIS A 53 3.05 0.35 -5.04
CA HIS A 53 2.43 1.67 -5.12
C HIS A 53 3.08 2.60 -6.16
N PRO A 54 2.30 3.53 -6.75
CA PRO A 54 2.84 4.69 -7.47
C PRO A 54 3.55 5.67 -6.52
N PRO A 55 4.33 6.65 -7.04
CA PRO A 55 5.30 7.41 -6.24
C PRO A 55 4.76 8.60 -5.45
N MET A 56 3.48 8.99 -5.59
CA MET A 56 2.97 10.24 -5.00
C MET A 56 3.22 10.34 -3.50
N THR A 57 2.95 9.28 -2.75
CA THR A 57 3.13 9.26 -1.29
C THR A 57 4.60 9.46 -0.90
N ALA A 58 5.52 8.79 -1.60
CA ALA A 58 6.96 8.96 -1.37
C ALA A 58 7.42 10.40 -1.61
N LEU A 59 6.93 11.03 -2.69
CA LEU A 59 7.23 12.42 -3.01
C LEU A 59 6.72 13.39 -1.94
N LEU A 60 5.48 13.20 -1.47
CA LEU A 60 4.89 14.02 -0.40
C LEU A 60 5.67 13.88 0.91
N ILE A 61 6.01 12.65 1.29
CA ILE A 61 6.84 12.38 2.48
C ILE A 61 8.21 13.05 2.33
N ARG A 62 8.87 12.90 1.18
CA ARG A 62 10.19 13.51 0.95
C ARG A 62 10.18 15.01 1.14
N ALA A 63 9.18 15.69 0.55
CA ALA A 63 9.05 17.13 0.63
C ALA A 63 8.75 17.60 2.08
N GLY A 64 7.87 16.92 2.80
CA GLY A 64 7.57 17.26 4.18
C GLY A 64 8.72 16.93 5.15
N TYR A 65 9.38 15.79 4.98
CA TYR A 65 10.52 15.36 5.79
C TYR A 65 11.76 16.25 5.60
N TRP A 66 11.91 16.86 4.44
CA TRP A 66 12.95 17.87 4.22
C TRP A 66 12.76 19.12 5.09
N ILE A 67 11.51 19.47 5.43
CA ILE A 67 11.20 20.62 6.30
C ILE A 67 11.35 20.22 7.78
N PHE A 68 10.79 19.07 8.17
CA PHE A 68 10.85 18.55 9.53
C PHE A 68 11.30 17.08 9.49
N PRO A 69 12.55 16.74 9.88
CA PRO A 69 13.05 15.37 9.83
C PRO A 69 12.54 14.51 11.02
N ASN A 70 11.23 14.40 11.13
CA ASN A 70 10.52 13.66 12.19
C ASN A 70 9.14 13.19 11.69
N GLU A 71 8.31 12.63 12.59
CA GLU A 71 6.96 12.14 12.28
C GLU A 71 6.05 13.21 11.67
N LEU A 72 6.15 14.44 12.16
CA LEU A 72 5.38 15.56 11.60
C LEU A 72 5.73 15.78 10.13
N GLY A 73 7.01 15.79 9.79
CA GLY A 73 7.44 15.99 8.40
C GLY A 73 6.99 14.86 7.48
N VAL A 74 7.02 13.61 7.95
CA VAL A 74 6.49 12.46 7.19
C VAL A 74 5.03 12.70 6.81
N ARG A 75 4.23 13.31 7.67
CA ARG A 75 2.77 13.48 7.54
C ARG A 75 2.33 14.85 7.03
N LEU A 76 3.23 15.83 7.04
CA LEU A 76 2.91 17.25 6.83
C LEU A 76 2.03 17.49 5.61
N LEU A 77 2.47 17.07 4.43
CA LEU A 77 1.73 17.33 3.20
C LEU A 77 0.44 16.49 3.11
N CYS A 78 0.40 15.30 3.71
CA CYS A 78 -0.82 14.51 3.81
C CYS A 78 -1.89 15.22 4.65
N VAL A 79 -1.52 15.88 5.75
CA VAL A 79 -2.43 16.69 6.58
C VAL A 79 -3.01 17.87 5.76
N PHE A 80 -2.18 18.54 4.96
CA PHE A 80 -2.66 19.62 4.08
C PHE A 80 -3.59 19.10 2.99
N LEU A 81 -3.26 17.96 2.35
CA LEU A 81 -4.13 17.35 1.34
C LEU A 81 -5.48 16.89 1.93
N SER A 82 -5.46 16.31 3.13
CA SER A 82 -6.69 15.90 3.83
C SER A 82 -7.58 17.11 4.12
N THR A 83 -7.00 18.20 4.63
CA THR A 83 -7.71 19.47 4.84
C THR A 83 -8.24 20.04 3.53
N GLY A 84 -7.44 20.00 2.47
CA GLY A 84 -7.82 20.42 1.12
C GLY A 84 -8.96 19.56 0.53
N THR A 85 -9.02 18.27 0.89
CA THR A 85 -10.14 17.40 0.49
C THR A 85 -11.46 17.91 1.04
N ILE A 86 -11.50 18.25 2.32
CA ILE A 86 -12.72 18.79 2.97
C ILE A 86 -13.11 20.13 2.33
N TRP A 87 -12.12 20.98 2.05
CA TRP A 87 -12.37 22.27 1.39
C TRP A 87 -12.96 22.10 -0.02
N LEU A 88 -12.45 21.12 -0.81
CA LEU A 88 -13.00 20.81 -2.14
C LEU A 88 -14.42 20.26 -2.04
N LEU A 89 -14.69 19.39 -1.07
CA LEU A 89 -16.04 18.86 -0.82
C LEU A 89 -17.01 19.98 -0.46
N GLU A 90 -16.64 20.88 0.44
CA GLU A 90 -17.48 22.04 0.78
C GLU A 90 -17.77 22.95 -0.43
N LYS A 91 -16.78 23.13 -1.31
CA LYS A 91 -16.98 23.87 -2.57
C LYS A 91 -17.97 23.19 -3.50
N MET A 92 -17.97 21.85 -3.54
CA MET A 92 -18.90 21.08 -4.39
C MET A 92 -20.33 21.04 -3.83
N THR A 93 -20.53 21.20 -2.52
CA THR A 93 -21.87 21.40 -1.92
C THR A 93 -22.41 22.81 -2.14
N LEU A 94 -21.71 23.67 -2.89
CA LEU A 94 -22.02 25.08 -3.07
C LEU A 94 -22.15 25.86 -1.74
N ARG A 95 -21.54 25.31 -0.68
CA ARG A 95 -21.63 25.85 0.70
C ARG A 95 -23.05 25.93 1.26
N GLN A 96 -23.92 25.07 0.75
CA GLN A 96 -25.27 24.93 1.29
C GLN A 96 -25.22 24.07 2.56
N HIS A 97 -26.09 24.34 3.51
CA HIS A 97 -26.20 23.64 4.79
C HIS A 97 -24.81 23.38 5.48
N PRO A 98 -23.98 24.41 5.71
CA PRO A 98 -22.61 24.24 6.18
C PRO A 98 -22.55 23.55 7.55
N ARG A 99 -23.53 23.78 8.44
CA ARG A 99 -23.60 23.09 9.73
C ARG A 99 -23.71 21.57 9.54
N LEU A 100 -24.56 21.11 8.63
CA LEU A 100 -24.69 19.70 8.28
C LEU A 100 -23.38 19.16 7.70
N PHE A 101 -22.78 19.88 6.77
CA PHE A 101 -21.52 19.49 6.13
C PHE A 101 -20.39 19.28 7.16
N TYR A 102 -20.17 20.25 8.04
CA TYR A 102 -19.15 20.15 9.07
C TYR A 102 -19.44 19.05 10.08
N SER A 103 -20.72 18.83 10.44
CA SER A 103 -21.10 17.73 11.33
C SER A 103 -20.79 16.37 10.70
N ILE A 104 -21.03 16.18 9.41
CA ILE A 104 -20.65 14.98 8.67
C ILE A 104 -19.12 14.84 8.67
N ALA A 105 -18.37 15.87 8.27
CA ALA A 105 -16.91 15.82 8.20
C ALA A 105 -16.27 15.48 9.57
N LEU A 106 -16.76 16.10 10.64
CA LEU A 106 -16.30 15.85 12.01
C LEU A 106 -16.58 14.42 12.49
N SER A 107 -17.62 13.77 12.01
CA SER A 107 -18.03 12.42 12.42
C SER A 107 -17.34 11.30 11.61
N MET A 108 -16.59 11.66 10.53
CA MET A 108 -15.98 10.66 9.65
C MET A 108 -14.62 10.20 10.16
N ILE A 109 -14.53 8.92 10.53
CA ILE A 109 -13.29 8.33 11.04
C ILE A 109 -12.17 8.35 9.98
N ALA A 110 -12.52 8.11 8.71
CA ALA A 110 -11.57 8.12 7.61
C ALA A 110 -10.87 9.49 7.43
N LEU A 111 -11.57 10.60 7.69
CA LEU A 111 -11.01 11.95 7.61
C LEU A 111 -10.33 12.35 8.91
N GLN A 112 -10.88 11.94 10.07
CA GLN A 112 -10.38 12.33 11.38
C GLN A 112 -9.15 11.54 11.83
N VAL A 113 -9.11 10.24 11.55
CA VAL A 113 -8.01 9.35 11.95
C VAL A 113 -7.15 9.00 10.73
N GLY A 114 -7.75 8.63 9.61
CA GLY A 114 -7.01 8.41 8.36
C GLY A 114 -6.33 9.67 7.86
N GLY A 115 -6.98 10.83 7.97
CA GLY A 115 -6.57 12.08 7.34
C GLY A 115 -5.24 12.69 7.78
N PHE A 116 -4.63 12.25 8.87
CA PHE A 116 -3.28 12.69 9.25
C PHE A 116 -2.18 11.70 8.85
N LEU A 117 -2.52 10.47 8.44
CA LEU A 117 -1.55 9.44 8.12
C LEU A 117 -0.89 9.66 6.74
N ALA A 118 0.39 9.29 6.65
CA ALA A 118 1.13 9.35 5.38
C ALA A 118 0.96 8.03 4.59
N VAL A 119 -0.23 7.82 4.04
CA VAL A 119 -0.59 6.62 3.27
C VAL A 119 -1.14 6.99 1.89
N PRO A 120 -1.06 6.12 0.87
CA PRO A 120 -1.49 6.40 -0.50
C PRO A 120 -2.97 6.80 -0.63
N ASP A 121 -3.78 6.46 0.37
CA ASP A 121 -5.20 6.79 0.39
C ASP A 121 -5.45 8.31 0.52
N ILE A 122 -4.55 9.05 1.17
CA ILE A 122 -4.74 10.49 1.38
C ILE A 122 -4.58 11.29 0.09
N PRO A 123 -3.49 11.18 -0.68
CA PRO A 123 -3.43 11.81 -1.99
C PRO A 123 -4.53 11.28 -2.93
N LEU A 124 -4.91 10.00 -2.86
CA LEU A 124 -6.01 9.46 -3.64
C LEU A 124 -7.34 10.16 -3.34
N LEU A 125 -7.70 10.36 -2.06
CA LEU A 125 -8.90 11.10 -1.66
C LEU A 125 -8.88 12.55 -2.16
N PHE A 126 -7.75 13.24 -1.97
CA PHE A 126 -7.60 14.62 -2.44
C PHE A 126 -7.77 14.74 -3.95
N PHE A 127 -7.05 13.91 -4.72
CA PHE A 127 -7.12 13.97 -6.17
C PHE A 127 -8.43 13.41 -6.72
N THR A 128 -9.14 12.56 -5.98
CA THR A 128 -10.54 12.19 -6.30
C THR A 128 -11.47 13.41 -6.16
N ALA A 129 -11.37 14.14 -5.05
CA ALA A 129 -12.16 15.35 -4.85
C ALA A 129 -11.80 16.45 -5.87
N PHE A 130 -10.50 16.63 -6.14
CA PHE A 130 -10.00 17.57 -7.14
C PHE A 130 -10.47 17.20 -8.55
N PHE A 131 -10.39 15.94 -8.94
CA PHE A 131 -10.87 15.44 -10.22
C PHE A 131 -12.37 15.72 -10.39
N PHE A 132 -13.21 15.38 -9.42
CA PHE A 132 -14.64 15.65 -9.49
C PHE A 132 -14.96 17.15 -9.49
N PHE A 133 -14.23 17.95 -8.73
CA PHE A 133 -14.37 19.41 -8.76
C PHE A 133 -14.05 19.97 -10.16
N ARG A 134 -13.00 19.46 -10.83
CA ARG A 134 -12.62 19.87 -12.19
C ARG A 134 -13.54 19.29 -13.24
N TYR A 135 -13.97 18.05 -13.06
CA TYR A 135 -14.95 17.42 -13.94
C TYR A 135 -16.29 18.19 -13.98
N ASN A 136 -16.79 18.63 -12.83
CA ASN A 136 -17.99 19.47 -12.77
C ASN A 136 -17.80 20.80 -13.53
N ARG A 137 -16.64 21.45 -13.38
CA ARG A 137 -16.32 22.66 -14.13
C ARG A 137 -16.21 22.41 -15.63
N PHE A 138 -15.58 21.30 -16.01
CA PHE A 138 -15.46 20.89 -17.40
C PHE A 138 -16.83 20.63 -18.04
N LEU A 139 -17.74 19.95 -17.37
CA LEU A 139 -19.11 19.72 -17.87
C LEU A 139 -19.89 21.02 -18.10
N ASN A 140 -19.65 22.04 -17.28
CA ASN A 140 -20.32 23.35 -17.42
C ASN A 140 -19.70 24.23 -18.51
N ASN A 141 -18.40 24.04 -18.79
CA ASN A 141 -17.68 24.84 -19.80
C ASN A 141 -16.46 24.05 -20.31
N GLU A 142 -16.61 23.40 -21.46
CA GLU A 142 -15.54 22.72 -22.17
C GLU A 142 -14.60 23.75 -22.80
N ASN A 143 -13.43 23.96 -22.19
CA ASN A 143 -12.36 24.82 -22.69
C ASN A 143 -10.98 24.27 -22.32
N TRP A 144 -9.93 24.84 -22.91
CA TRP A 144 -8.54 24.39 -22.72
C TRP A 144 -8.10 24.41 -21.25
N ILE A 145 -8.47 25.42 -20.48
CA ILE A 145 -8.10 25.54 -19.06
C ILE A 145 -8.70 24.39 -18.25
N ASN A 146 -10.01 24.14 -18.42
CA ASN A 146 -10.68 23.05 -17.72
C ASN A 146 -10.20 21.68 -18.19
N THR A 147 -9.84 21.54 -19.46
CA THR A 147 -9.24 20.32 -20.04
C THR A 147 -7.88 20.01 -19.42
N ILE A 148 -6.99 21.01 -19.34
CA ILE A 148 -5.66 20.83 -18.73
C ILE A 148 -5.80 20.42 -17.25
N TRP A 149 -6.65 21.13 -16.48
CA TRP A 149 -6.85 20.79 -15.08
C TRP A 149 -7.50 19.43 -14.87
N LEU A 150 -8.39 19.00 -15.76
CA LEU A 150 -8.98 17.65 -15.73
C LEU A 150 -7.91 16.57 -16.00
N GLY A 151 -7.07 16.78 -17.01
CA GLY A 151 -5.96 15.88 -17.34
C GLY A 151 -4.92 15.78 -16.22
N LEU A 152 -4.54 16.91 -15.62
CA LEU A 152 -3.67 16.94 -14.44
C LEU A 152 -4.29 16.19 -13.26
N GLY A 153 -5.57 16.42 -12.98
CA GLY A 153 -6.31 15.71 -11.94
C GLY A 153 -6.32 14.20 -12.16
N ALA A 154 -6.53 13.75 -13.40
CA ALA A 154 -6.48 12.34 -13.77
C ALA A 154 -5.07 11.74 -13.61
N ALA A 155 -4.01 12.44 -14.03
CA ALA A 155 -2.63 12.00 -13.87
C ALA A 155 -2.26 11.83 -12.39
N PHE A 156 -2.52 12.84 -11.56
CA PHE A 156 -2.19 12.79 -10.13
C PHE A 156 -3.03 11.76 -9.36
N LEU A 157 -4.26 11.51 -9.79
CA LEU A 157 -5.08 10.42 -9.29
C LEU A 157 -4.41 9.06 -9.53
N LEU A 158 -3.91 8.81 -10.74
CA LEU A 158 -3.18 7.58 -11.08
C LEU A 158 -1.85 7.47 -10.32
N TYR A 159 -1.12 8.56 -10.14
CA TYR A 159 0.11 8.60 -9.34
C TYR A 159 -0.11 8.37 -7.85
N SER A 160 -1.33 8.57 -7.35
CA SER A 160 -1.65 8.38 -5.93
C SER A 160 -1.81 6.91 -5.57
N LYS A 161 -2.64 6.19 -6.33
CA LYS A 161 -2.90 4.75 -6.11
C LYS A 161 -3.54 4.14 -7.36
N TYR A 162 -3.27 2.88 -7.65
CA TYR A 162 -3.84 2.19 -8.82
C TYR A 162 -5.38 2.18 -8.83
N HIS A 163 -6.02 2.25 -7.67
CA HIS A 163 -7.49 2.40 -7.55
C HIS A 163 -8.02 3.66 -8.25
N GLY A 164 -7.19 4.65 -8.53
CA GLY A 164 -7.54 5.84 -9.31
C GLY A 164 -8.13 5.52 -10.69
N VAL A 165 -7.70 4.42 -11.31
CA VAL A 165 -8.24 3.97 -12.60
C VAL A 165 -9.75 3.67 -12.52
N LEU A 166 -10.25 3.17 -11.40
CA LEU A 166 -11.67 2.87 -11.20
C LEU A 166 -12.52 4.15 -11.23
N ILE A 167 -12.00 5.24 -10.66
CA ILE A 167 -12.71 6.54 -10.64
C ILE A 167 -12.85 7.05 -12.07
N LEU A 168 -11.75 7.04 -12.84
CA LEU A 168 -11.76 7.47 -14.25
C LEU A 168 -12.70 6.59 -15.07
N PHE A 169 -12.61 5.27 -14.93
CA PHE A 169 -13.44 4.31 -15.64
C PHE A 169 -14.93 4.52 -15.35
N PHE A 170 -15.34 4.56 -14.08
CA PHE A 170 -16.75 4.73 -13.73
C PHE A 170 -17.28 6.12 -14.09
N THR A 171 -16.45 7.16 -14.08
CA THR A 171 -16.82 8.49 -14.58
C THR A 171 -17.08 8.46 -16.09
N LEU A 172 -16.21 7.84 -16.88
CA LEU A 172 -16.36 7.76 -18.34
C LEU A 172 -17.62 6.98 -18.73
N ILE A 173 -17.85 5.80 -18.16
CA ILE A 173 -19.03 5.00 -18.49
C ILE A 173 -20.36 5.63 -18.00
N SER A 174 -20.30 6.52 -17.01
CA SER A 174 -21.47 7.24 -16.53
C SER A 174 -22.03 8.23 -17.56
N ASN A 175 -21.20 8.69 -18.50
CA ASN A 175 -21.57 9.69 -19.50
C ASN A 175 -20.88 9.42 -20.84
N THR A 176 -21.48 8.56 -21.64
CA THR A 176 -20.96 8.16 -22.97
C THR A 176 -20.83 9.33 -23.96
N LYS A 177 -21.52 10.48 -23.71
CA LYS A 177 -21.35 11.67 -24.55
C LYS A 177 -19.92 12.24 -24.49
N LEU A 178 -19.18 11.95 -23.42
CA LEU A 178 -17.77 12.34 -23.27
C LEU A 178 -16.90 11.81 -24.42
N PHE A 179 -17.20 10.63 -24.94
CA PHE A 179 -16.47 10.05 -26.08
C PHE A 179 -16.65 10.80 -27.42
N ARG A 180 -17.52 11.83 -27.45
CA ARG A 180 -17.70 12.72 -28.61
C ARG A 180 -16.92 14.04 -28.46
N SER A 181 -16.32 14.30 -27.30
CA SER A 181 -15.59 15.55 -27.02
C SER A 181 -14.10 15.40 -27.31
N GLY A 182 -13.55 16.18 -28.22
CA GLY A 182 -12.10 16.24 -28.47
C GLY A 182 -11.31 16.68 -27.23
N PHE A 183 -11.88 17.52 -26.38
CA PHE A 183 -11.28 17.94 -25.12
C PHE A 183 -11.08 16.80 -24.13
N VAL A 184 -11.97 15.81 -24.12
CA VAL A 184 -11.82 14.62 -23.26
C VAL A 184 -10.63 13.76 -23.73
N TYR A 185 -10.45 13.58 -25.02
CA TYR A 185 -9.28 12.90 -25.56
C TYR A 185 -7.99 13.65 -25.27
N THR A 186 -8.01 14.97 -25.35
CA THR A 186 -6.86 15.82 -24.97
C THR A 186 -6.52 15.68 -23.50
N ALA A 187 -7.52 15.71 -22.59
CA ALA A 187 -7.31 15.49 -21.16
C ALA A 187 -6.75 14.10 -20.88
N GLY A 188 -7.27 13.07 -21.56
CA GLY A 188 -6.78 11.69 -21.46
C GLY A 188 -5.35 11.54 -21.96
N LEU A 189 -5.01 12.15 -23.11
CA LEU A 189 -3.66 12.17 -23.65
C LEU A 189 -2.67 12.86 -22.71
N LEU A 190 -3.05 14.01 -22.17
CA LEU A 190 -2.23 14.73 -21.18
C LEU A 190 -1.99 13.86 -19.95
N ALA A 191 -3.02 13.20 -19.41
CA ALA A 191 -2.88 12.31 -18.27
C ALA A 191 -1.95 11.12 -18.58
N LEU A 192 -2.08 10.52 -19.75
CA LEU A 192 -1.24 9.42 -20.21
C LEU A 192 0.23 9.85 -20.37
N LEU A 193 0.48 10.99 -21.02
CA LEU A 193 1.83 11.53 -21.20
C LEU A 193 2.51 11.82 -19.85
N LEU A 194 1.79 12.41 -18.92
CA LEU A 194 2.30 12.65 -17.58
C LEU A 194 2.54 11.35 -16.79
N PHE A 195 1.77 10.29 -17.05
CA PHE A 195 1.92 9.00 -16.37
C PHE A 195 2.94 8.06 -17.05
N THR A 196 3.43 8.43 -18.24
CA THR A 196 4.41 7.64 -19.00
C THR A 196 5.68 7.30 -18.22
N PRO A 197 6.29 8.19 -17.39
CA PRO A 197 7.46 7.83 -16.60
C PRO A 197 7.21 6.62 -15.66
N HIS A 198 6.01 6.54 -15.06
CA HIS A 198 5.63 5.39 -14.25
C HIS A 198 5.45 4.12 -15.09
N LEU A 199 4.83 4.22 -16.27
CA LEU A 199 4.68 3.07 -17.18
C LEU A 199 6.04 2.58 -17.68
N TRP A 200 6.97 3.48 -17.97
CA TRP A 200 8.34 3.15 -18.32
C TRP A 200 9.06 2.42 -17.18
N TRP A 201 8.92 2.91 -15.94
CA TRP A 201 9.45 2.25 -14.76
C TRP A 201 8.87 0.83 -14.62
N GLN A 202 7.55 0.65 -14.79
CA GLN A 202 6.90 -0.66 -14.76
C GLN A 202 7.48 -1.60 -15.82
N TYR A 203 7.71 -1.10 -17.03
CA TYR A 203 8.33 -1.88 -18.10
C TYR A 203 9.74 -2.35 -17.74
N GLN A 204 10.57 -1.47 -17.20
CA GLN A 204 11.93 -1.79 -16.76
C GLN A 204 11.96 -2.79 -15.58
N HIS A 205 10.92 -2.82 -14.74
CA HIS A 205 10.77 -3.71 -13.59
C HIS A 205 9.79 -4.87 -13.85
N ASP A 206 9.62 -5.25 -15.13
CA ASP A 206 8.84 -6.42 -15.52
C ASP A 206 7.38 -6.40 -15.06
N TRP A 207 6.77 -5.21 -15.07
CA TRP A 207 5.38 -4.95 -14.67
C TRP A 207 5.07 -5.46 -13.25
N VAL A 208 6.03 -5.39 -12.35
CA VAL A 208 5.98 -6.02 -11.02
C VAL A 208 4.76 -5.63 -10.21
N SER A 209 4.37 -4.35 -10.23
CA SER A 209 3.20 -3.89 -9.45
C SER A 209 1.89 -4.41 -10.04
N PHE A 210 1.77 -4.42 -11.39
CA PHE A 210 0.56 -4.96 -12.04
C PHE A 210 0.44 -6.46 -11.82
N ARG A 211 1.55 -7.22 -11.93
CA ARG A 211 1.56 -8.65 -11.61
C ARG A 211 1.17 -8.91 -10.16
N TYR A 212 1.73 -8.13 -9.24
CA TYR A 212 1.39 -8.24 -7.83
C TYR A 212 -0.12 -8.05 -7.62
N HIS A 213 -0.69 -6.93 -8.08
CA HIS A 213 -2.11 -6.63 -7.83
C HIS A 213 -3.09 -7.53 -8.59
N LEU A 214 -2.76 -7.98 -9.79
CA LEU A 214 -3.68 -8.78 -10.60
C LEU A 214 -3.56 -10.29 -10.35
N GLN A 215 -2.36 -10.79 -9.98
CA GLN A 215 -2.07 -12.21 -9.94
C GLN A 215 -1.64 -12.72 -8.57
N GLU A 216 -0.96 -11.90 -7.74
CA GLU A 216 -0.34 -12.37 -6.50
C GLU A 216 -1.09 -11.91 -5.25
N SER A 217 -1.59 -10.67 -5.25
CA SER A 217 -2.40 -10.18 -4.14
C SER A 217 -3.79 -10.78 -4.19
N ASN A 218 -4.34 -11.06 -3.02
CA ASN A 218 -5.73 -11.47 -2.89
C ASN A 218 -6.09 -12.82 -3.58
N VAL A 219 -5.17 -13.78 -3.58
CA VAL A 219 -5.36 -15.12 -4.17
C VAL A 219 -5.45 -16.17 -3.05
N ASN A 220 -6.40 -16.00 -2.14
CA ASN A 220 -6.64 -16.94 -1.06
C ASN A 220 -7.95 -17.72 -1.30
N PRO A 221 -8.06 -18.97 -0.81
CA PRO A 221 -9.34 -19.67 -0.79
C PRO A 221 -10.40 -18.81 -0.11
N TYR A 222 -11.58 -18.74 -0.70
CA TYR A 222 -12.68 -17.94 -0.15
C TYR A 222 -13.01 -18.32 1.29
N LYS A 223 -13.22 -17.29 2.12
CA LYS A 223 -13.77 -17.41 3.47
C LYS A 223 -14.89 -16.40 3.61
N ALA A 224 -16.03 -16.82 4.15
CA ALA A 224 -17.17 -15.93 4.37
C ALA A 224 -16.82 -14.69 5.23
N SER A 225 -15.83 -14.83 6.13
CA SER A 225 -15.33 -13.71 6.95
C SER A 225 -14.83 -12.56 6.08
N TYR A 226 -14.22 -12.81 4.91
CA TYR A 226 -13.72 -11.74 4.03
C TYR A 226 -14.83 -10.82 3.54
N THR A 227 -15.95 -11.41 3.12
CA THR A 227 -17.12 -10.63 2.68
C THR A 227 -17.81 -9.94 3.84
N ILE A 228 -17.94 -10.60 5.01
CA ILE A 228 -18.51 -9.99 6.21
C ILE A 228 -17.65 -8.81 6.70
N GLU A 229 -16.32 -9.00 6.81
CA GLU A 229 -15.37 -7.94 7.19
C GLU A 229 -15.45 -6.76 6.22
N TYR A 230 -15.57 -7.05 4.91
CA TYR A 230 -15.77 -6.03 3.90
C TYR A 230 -17.04 -5.22 4.16
N LEU A 231 -18.20 -5.88 4.30
CA LEU A 231 -19.49 -5.19 4.50
C LEU A 231 -19.51 -4.36 5.79
N VAL A 232 -19.02 -4.91 6.89
CA VAL A 232 -18.90 -4.19 8.17
C VAL A 232 -17.94 -3.00 8.03
N GLY A 233 -16.82 -3.19 7.33
CA GLY A 233 -15.86 -2.12 7.07
C GLY A 233 -16.49 -0.94 6.32
N GLN A 234 -17.41 -1.19 5.38
CA GLN A 234 -18.09 -0.10 4.65
C GLN A 234 -19.05 0.70 5.54
N LEU A 235 -19.61 0.11 6.57
CA LEU A 235 -20.44 0.83 7.55
C LEU A 235 -19.60 1.69 8.48
N LEU A 236 -18.41 1.21 8.86
CA LEU A 236 -17.53 1.90 9.82
C LEU A 236 -16.67 2.99 9.18
N LEU A 237 -16.24 2.82 7.94
CA LEU A 237 -15.32 3.73 7.26
C LEU A 237 -15.86 5.18 7.11
N PRO A 238 -17.14 5.43 6.79
CA PRO A 238 -17.70 6.77 6.78
C PRO A 238 -17.82 7.40 8.17
N GLY A 239 -17.91 6.56 9.22
CA GLY A 239 -17.98 6.99 10.62
C GLY A 239 -18.64 5.94 11.48
N PRO A 240 -18.19 5.77 12.73
CA PRO A 240 -18.60 4.64 13.57
C PRO A 240 -20.13 4.59 13.85
N LEU A 241 -20.79 5.75 13.81
CA LEU A 241 -22.24 5.85 14.06
C LEU A 241 -23.00 6.36 12.83
N ILE A 242 -22.44 7.35 12.11
CA ILE A 242 -23.15 8.00 11.00
C ILE A 242 -23.09 7.20 9.69
N GLY A 243 -22.21 6.22 9.57
CA GLY A 243 -22.12 5.39 8.36
C GLY A 243 -23.44 4.69 8.03
N LEU A 244 -24.21 4.27 9.06
CA LEU A 244 -25.56 3.72 8.92
C LEU A 244 -26.57 4.70 8.31
N LEU A 245 -26.32 6.00 8.40
CA LEU A 245 -27.14 7.04 7.80
C LEU A 245 -26.62 7.47 6.43
N LEU A 246 -25.28 7.65 6.29
CA LEU A 246 -24.69 8.19 5.07
C LEU A 246 -24.86 7.25 3.87
N LEU A 247 -24.69 5.92 4.06
CA LEU A 247 -24.81 4.96 2.97
C LEU A 247 -26.24 4.92 2.38
N PRO A 248 -27.31 4.73 3.17
CA PRO A 248 -28.68 4.79 2.63
C PRO A 248 -29.02 6.17 2.08
N ALA A 249 -28.60 7.26 2.73
CA ALA A 249 -28.85 8.61 2.24
C ALA A 249 -28.28 8.85 0.82
N ALA A 250 -27.05 8.41 0.59
CA ALA A 250 -26.43 8.50 -0.73
C ALA A 250 -27.16 7.61 -1.75
N PHE A 251 -27.67 6.45 -1.35
CA PHE A 251 -28.44 5.58 -2.22
C PHE A 251 -29.79 6.20 -2.61
N PHE A 252 -30.50 6.84 -1.68
CA PHE A 252 -31.80 7.48 -1.92
C PHE A 252 -31.69 8.85 -2.62
N TYR A 253 -30.48 9.41 -2.74
CA TYR A 253 -30.28 10.67 -3.44
C TYR A 253 -30.80 10.62 -4.88
N ARG A 254 -31.56 11.60 -5.33
CA ARG A 254 -32.06 11.68 -6.71
C ARG A 254 -31.04 12.38 -7.59
N ILE A 255 -30.63 11.71 -8.67
CA ILE A 255 -29.69 12.24 -9.66
C ILE A 255 -30.40 13.29 -10.52
N ARG A 256 -29.81 14.48 -10.62
CA ARG A 256 -30.34 15.62 -11.36
C ARG A 256 -29.41 16.09 -12.49
N SER A 257 -28.15 15.64 -12.50
CA SER A 257 -27.13 16.09 -13.46
C SER A 257 -26.20 14.96 -13.91
N PRO A 258 -25.49 15.13 -15.05
CA PRO A 258 -24.42 14.22 -15.46
C PRO A 258 -23.29 14.09 -14.43
N PHE A 259 -23.00 15.18 -13.71
CA PHE A 259 -22.03 15.19 -12.63
C PHE A 259 -22.44 14.22 -11.50
N GLU A 260 -23.66 14.36 -11.01
CA GLU A 260 -24.18 13.50 -9.94
C GLU A 260 -24.29 12.03 -10.38
N ARG A 261 -24.58 11.80 -11.67
CA ARG A 261 -24.56 10.45 -12.24
C ARG A 261 -23.14 9.84 -12.17
N ALA A 262 -22.10 10.63 -12.46
CA ALA A 262 -20.72 10.18 -12.33
C ALA A 262 -20.37 9.84 -10.87
N LEU A 263 -20.81 10.65 -9.90
CA LEU A 263 -20.66 10.36 -8.47
C LEU A 263 -21.29 9.02 -8.11
N ARG A 264 -22.52 8.76 -8.55
CA ARG A 264 -23.23 7.50 -8.27
C ARG A 264 -22.55 6.29 -8.90
N TYR A 265 -22.18 6.40 -10.17
CA TYR A 265 -21.50 5.30 -10.88
C TYR A 265 -20.16 4.96 -10.21
N THR A 266 -19.40 5.96 -9.80
CA THR A 266 -18.13 5.77 -9.09
C THR A 266 -18.35 5.12 -7.73
N ALA A 267 -19.31 5.61 -6.92
CA ALA A 267 -19.58 5.02 -5.61
C ALA A 267 -20.05 3.56 -5.72
N ILE A 268 -21.08 3.30 -6.53
CA ILE A 268 -21.60 1.93 -6.71
C ILE A 268 -20.54 1.04 -7.35
N GLY A 269 -19.85 1.53 -8.38
CA GLY A 269 -18.85 0.76 -9.11
C GLY A 269 -17.69 0.32 -8.20
N ILE A 270 -17.16 1.21 -7.36
CA ILE A 270 -16.11 0.87 -6.40
C ILE A 270 -16.62 -0.13 -5.36
N TYR A 271 -17.79 0.08 -4.77
CA TYR A 271 -18.33 -0.84 -3.79
C TYR A 271 -18.60 -2.24 -4.37
N VAL A 272 -19.17 -2.31 -5.58
CA VAL A 272 -19.43 -3.59 -6.26
C VAL A 272 -18.11 -4.26 -6.66
N PHE A 273 -17.14 -3.52 -7.20
CA PHE A 273 -15.83 -4.05 -7.57
C PHE A 273 -15.14 -4.73 -6.39
N PHE A 274 -15.10 -4.07 -5.22
CA PHE A 274 -14.45 -4.65 -4.04
C PHE A 274 -15.30 -5.70 -3.34
N LEU A 275 -16.62 -5.65 -3.45
CA LEU A 275 -17.49 -6.76 -3.03
C LEU A 275 -17.16 -8.03 -3.83
N LEU A 276 -17.04 -7.93 -5.15
CA LEU A 276 -16.63 -9.06 -6.00
C LEU A 276 -15.20 -9.52 -5.68
N SER A 277 -14.30 -8.58 -5.38
CA SER A 277 -12.93 -8.90 -4.97
C SER A 277 -12.87 -9.66 -3.64
N SER A 278 -13.83 -9.46 -2.73
CA SER A 278 -13.90 -10.17 -1.45
C SER A 278 -14.14 -11.68 -1.59
N PHE A 279 -14.66 -12.13 -2.75
CA PHE A 279 -14.78 -13.56 -3.06
C PHE A 279 -13.45 -14.22 -3.47
N ARG A 280 -12.45 -13.42 -3.80
CA ARG A 280 -11.10 -13.90 -4.17
C ARG A 280 -10.11 -13.83 -3.01
N GLY A 281 -10.39 -13.02 -1.98
CA GLY A 281 -9.54 -12.86 -0.83
C GLY A 281 -9.97 -11.68 0.04
N ARG A 282 -9.19 -11.38 1.08
CA ARG A 282 -9.46 -10.30 2.01
C ARG A 282 -9.31 -8.94 1.35
N VAL A 283 -10.33 -8.10 1.46
CA VAL A 283 -10.31 -6.69 1.03
C VAL A 283 -10.05 -5.81 2.26
N GLU A 284 -9.01 -4.99 2.20
CA GLU A 284 -8.73 -4.04 3.28
C GLU A 284 -9.76 -2.89 3.25
N GLY A 285 -10.20 -2.46 4.44
CA GLY A 285 -11.29 -1.49 4.57
C GLY A 285 -11.05 -0.15 3.86
N ASN A 286 -9.79 0.29 3.77
CA ASN A 286 -9.40 1.52 3.11
C ASN A 286 -9.40 1.47 1.56
N TRP A 287 -9.54 0.27 0.95
CA TRP A 287 -9.52 0.18 -0.52
C TRP A 287 -10.70 0.90 -1.18
N THR A 288 -11.82 1.02 -0.47
CA THR A 288 -12.99 1.76 -0.92
C THR A 288 -12.98 3.25 -0.57
N ALA A 289 -11.91 3.75 0.07
CA ALA A 289 -11.82 5.15 0.48
C ALA A 289 -12.20 6.18 -0.62
N PRO A 290 -11.84 6.00 -1.91
CA PRO A 290 -12.24 6.94 -2.95
C PRO A 290 -13.76 7.09 -3.11
N ALA A 291 -14.55 6.05 -2.76
CA ALA A 291 -16.01 6.11 -2.79
C ALA A 291 -16.60 7.06 -1.73
N LEU A 292 -15.82 7.43 -0.71
CA LEU A 292 -16.26 8.40 0.31
C LEU A 292 -16.55 9.79 -0.28
N ILE A 293 -15.81 10.21 -1.30
CA ILE A 293 -16.01 11.52 -1.94
C ILE A 293 -17.42 11.62 -2.55
N PRO A 294 -17.84 10.72 -3.48
CA PRO A 294 -19.20 10.74 -3.98
C PRO A 294 -20.25 10.42 -2.91
N LEU A 295 -19.93 9.54 -1.94
CA LEU A 295 -20.84 9.22 -0.84
C LEU A 295 -21.21 10.46 -0.03
N ILE A 296 -20.23 11.27 0.39
CA ILE A 296 -20.44 12.48 1.19
C ILE A 296 -21.32 13.47 0.43
N LEU A 297 -21.01 13.73 -0.84
CA LEU A 297 -21.73 14.71 -1.65
C LEU A 297 -23.20 14.30 -1.84
N MET A 298 -23.46 13.04 -2.18
CA MET A 298 -24.83 12.54 -2.35
C MET A 298 -25.60 12.46 -1.04
N ALA A 299 -24.96 11.98 0.03
CA ALA A 299 -25.58 11.90 1.35
C ALA A 299 -25.92 13.29 1.90
N HIS A 300 -24.99 14.25 1.79
CA HIS A 300 -25.24 15.64 2.16
C HIS A 300 -26.43 16.21 1.38
N GLY A 301 -26.47 16.01 0.05
CA GLY A 301 -27.58 16.48 -0.79
C GLY A 301 -28.93 15.90 -0.39
N TYR A 302 -28.99 14.59 -0.06
CA TYR A 302 -30.22 13.96 0.40
C TYR A 302 -30.64 14.45 1.79
N ILE A 303 -29.71 14.43 2.75
CA ILE A 303 -29.99 14.77 4.15
C ILE A 303 -30.41 16.22 4.30
N SER A 304 -29.83 17.15 3.50
CA SER A 304 -30.19 18.56 3.53
C SER A 304 -31.65 18.85 3.17
N GLU A 305 -32.32 17.93 2.49
CA GLU A 305 -33.74 17.99 2.16
C GLU A 305 -34.64 17.22 3.16
N GLN A 306 -34.04 16.59 4.20
CA GLN A 306 -34.71 15.64 5.11
C GLN A 306 -34.44 15.97 6.57
N LEU A 307 -35.24 16.84 7.18
CA LEU A 307 -35.06 17.34 8.56
C LEU A 307 -34.89 16.20 9.61
N LYS A 308 -35.60 15.08 9.44
CA LYS A 308 -35.48 13.94 10.36
C LYS A 308 -34.07 13.32 10.31
N TRP A 309 -33.47 13.18 9.14
CA TRP A 309 -32.13 12.63 8.95
C TRP A 309 -31.07 13.61 9.44
N GLU A 310 -31.25 14.89 9.17
CA GLU A 310 -30.35 15.96 9.64
C GLU A 310 -30.29 15.98 11.18
N ASN A 311 -31.43 15.89 11.86
CA ASN A 311 -31.50 15.80 13.32
C ASN A 311 -30.77 14.58 13.89
N TRP A 312 -30.79 13.42 13.19
CA TRP A 312 -30.03 12.25 13.61
C TRP A 312 -28.53 12.48 13.47
N ILE A 313 -28.05 13.14 12.42
CA ILE A 313 -26.63 13.52 12.29
C ILE A 313 -26.20 14.36 13.49
N TYR A 314 -26.96 15.36 13.89
CA TYR A 314 -26.63 16.21 15.04
C TYR A 314 -26.66 15.45 16.37
N ARG A 315 -27.61 14.51 16.56
CA ARG A 315 -27.66 13.67 17.76
C ARG A 315 -26.47 12.71 17.88
N LEU A 316 -26.02 12.18 16.75
CA LEU A 316 -24.91 11.23 16.72
C LEU A 316 -23.53 11.92 16.68
N LEU A 317 -23.48 13.24 16.46
CA LEU A 317 -22.22 13.98 16.38
C LEU A 317 -21.39 13.85 17.67
N VAL A 318 -21.97 14.16 18.82
CA VAL A 318 -21.22 14.14 20.09
C VAL A 318 -20.75 12.72 20.46
N PRO A 319 -21.60 11.68 20.46
CA PRO A 319 -21.14 10.32 20.71
C PRO A 319 -20.07 9.86 19.71
N GLY A 320 -20.22 10.21 18.41
CA GLY A 320 -19.24 9.91 17.37
C GLY A 320 -17.90 10.59 17.62
N LEU A 321 -17.91 11.87 18.01
CA LEU A 321 -16.70 12.62 18.35
C LEU A 321 -15.99 12.04 19.58
N VAL A 322 -16.74 11.60 20.61
CA VAL A 322 -16.14 10.94 21.79
C VAL A 322 -15.39 9.67 21.36
N LEU A 323 -16.01 8.81 20.53
CA LEU A 323 -15.36 7.60 20.04
C LEU A 323 -14.09 7.92 19.22
N ILE A 324 -14.16 8.91 18.34
CA ILE A 324 -13.02 9.36 17.53
C ILE A 324 -11.93 9.92 18.44
N LEU A 325 -12.27 10.72 19.44
CA LEU A 325 -11.32 11.30 20.39
C LEU A 325 -10.60 10.23 21.21
N VAL A 326 -11.34 9.23 21.72
CA VAL A 326 -10.76 8.09 22.44
C VAL A 326 -9.75 7.36 21.55
N LEU A 327 -10.10 7.11 20.29
CA LEU A 327 -9.19 6.48 19.35
C LEU A 327 -7.96 7.35 19.05
N ARG A 328 -8.13 8.65 18.86
CA ARG A 328 -7.02 9.59 18.60
C ARG A 328 -6.07 9.68 19.80
N ILE A 329 -6.59 9.77 21.02
CA ILE A 329 -5.78 9.77 22.23
C ILE A 329 -5.06 8.41 22.37
N GLY A 330 -5.75 7.30 22.08
CA GLY A 330 -5.16 5.97 22.10
C GLY A 330 -4.07 5.71 21.05
N LEU A 331 -3.99 6.54 20.00
CA LEU A 331 -2.86 6.53 19.07
C LEU A 331 -1.65 7.32 19.59
N ILE A 332 -1.84 8.23 20.55
CA ILE A 332 -0.75 9.00 21.17
C ILE A 332 -0.28 8.31 22.47
N VAL A 333 -1.23 7.83 23.27
CA VAL A 333 -0.97 7.25 24.59
C VAL A 333 -1.41 5.79 24.59
N ASP A 334 -0.55 4.90 25.07
CA ASP A 334 -0.82 3.46 25.15
C ASP A 334 -1.77 3.12 26.30
N PHE A 335 -3.08 3.25 26.07
CA PHE A 335 -4.13 2.84 27.01
C PHE A 335 -5.20 1.95 26.37
N LEU A 336 -5.22 1.85 25.05
CA LEU A 336 -6.19 0.99 24.37
C LEU A 336 -5.87 -0.49 24.60
N PRO A 337 -6.88 -1.33 24.93
CA PRO A 337 -6.64 -2.73 25.16
C PRO A 337 -6.21 -3.45 23.89
N GLY A 338 -5.15 -4.25 23.99
CA GLY A 338 -4.70 -5.12 22.92
C GLY A 338 -3.22 -5.01 22.60
N LYS A 339 -2.45 -6.06 22.94
CA LYS A 339 -1.00 -6.12 22.69
C LYS A 339 -0.64 -5.88 21.21
N ALA A 340 -1.52 -6.25 20.29
CA ALA A 340 -1.28 -6.06 18.86
C ALA A 340 -1.32 -4.56 18.45
N ILE A 341 -2.17 -3.74 19.08
CA ILE A 341 -2.22 -2.29 18.84
C ILE A 341 -1.01 -1.63 19.49
N ALA A 342 -0.76 -1.91 20.77
CA ALA A 342 0.38 -1.37 21.50
C ALA A 342 1.71 -1.62 20.80
N SER A 343 1.97 -2.85 20.34
CA SER A 343 3.22 -3.20 19.67
C SER A 343 3.42 -2.56 18.29
N ARG A 344 2.32 -2.19 17.60
CA ARG A 344 2.39 -1.58 16.26
C ARG A 344 2.48 -0.06 16.29
N VAL A 345 1.90 0.57 17.30
CA VAL A 345 1.74 2.03 17.36
C VAL A 345 2.67 2.66 18.39
N HIS A 346 3.03 1.96 19.45
CA HIS A 346 3.76 2.52 20.58
C HIS A 346 5.12 1.87 20.82
N SER A 347 5.97 2.56 21.55
CA SER A 347 7.23 2.06 22.12
C SER A 347 8.40 1.94 21.15
N TRP A 348 8.31 2.48 19.94
CA TRP A 348 9.41 2.46 18.99
C TRP A 348 10.45 3.56 19.23
N ASN A 349 10.14 4.59 20.01
CA ASN A 349 11.06 5.67 20.31
C ASN A 349 12.25 5.28 21.22
N ASN A 350 12.14 4.18 21.97
CA ASN A 350 13.11 3.90 23.05
C ASN A 350 13.98 2.65 22.80
N TRP A 351 13.38 1.52 22.38
CA TRP A 351 14.12 0.26 22.30
C TRP A 351 15.07 0.13 21.09
N PRO A 352 14.88 0.82 19.93
CA PRO A 352 15.85 0.80 18.84
C PRO A 352 17.24 1.24 19.27
N ASP A 353 17.35 2.24 20.15
CA ASP A 353 18.62 2.68 20.73
C ASP A 353 19.32 1.59 21.53
N THR A 354 18.56 0.74 22.22
CA THR A 354 19.11 -0.39 22.96
C THR A 354 19.74 -1.41 22.01
N LEU A 355 19.04 -1.74 20.91
CA LEU A 355 19.60 -2.63 19.88
C LEU A 355 20.82 -1.98 19.21
N HIS A 356 20.74 -0.70 18.87
CA HIS A 356 21.86 0.06 18.29
C HIS A 356 23.12 -0.02 19.15
N LYS A 357 23.00 0.23 20.46
CA LYS A 357 24.13 0.12 21.40
C LYS A 357 24.66 -1.31 21.50
N LYS A 358 23.78 -2.30 21.57
CA LYS A 358 24.16 -3.73 21.66
C LYS A 358 24.84 -4.23 20.38
N THR A 359 24.45 -3.73 19.24
CA THR A 359 25.05 -4.08 17.94
C THR A 359 26.27 -3.23 17.59
N GLY A 360 26.65 -2.25 18.43
CA GLY A 360 27.78 -1.38 18.18
C GLY A 360 27.60 -0.46 16.97
N GLY A 361 26.36 -0.07 16.66
CA GLY A 361 26.06 0.81 15.52
C GLY A 361 26.19 0.16 14.14
N LEU A 362 26.25 -1.16 14.07
CA LEU A 362 26.35 -1.88 12.80
C LEU A 362 25.06 -1.72 11.96
N PRO A 363 25.15 -1.79 10.63
CA PRO A 363 23.97 -1.95 9.78
C PRO A 363 23.17 -3.18 10.19
N VAL A 364 21.85 -3.09 10.09
CA VAL A 364 20.93 -4.12 10.58
C VAL A 364 20.21 -4.80 9.43
N VAL A 365 20.18 -6.13 9.45
CA VAL A 365 19.39 -6.95 8.54
C VAL A 365 18.26 -7.62 9.33
N TRP A 366 17.03 -7.16 9.11
CA TRP A 366 15.82 -7.79 9.66
C TRP A 366 15.39 -8.96 8.79
N LEU A 367 15.07 -10.09 9.41
CA LEU A 367 14.50 -11.23 8.70
C LEU A 367 12.97 -11.11 8.64
N ASN A 368 12.41 -11.34 7.45
CA ASN A 368 10.97 -11.45 7.18
C ASN A 368 10.08 -10.29 7.67
N SER A 369 10.60 -9.06 7.75
CA SER A 369 9.79 -7.93 8.18
C SER A 369 10.29 -6.60 7.63
N TYR A 370 9.82 -6.25 6.43
CA TYR A 370 10.06 -4.92 5.85
C TYR A 370 9.51 -3.79 6.74
N GLN A 371 8.42 -4.05 7.45
CA GLN A 371 7.79 -3.09 8.35
C GLN A 371 8.71 -2.74 9.53
N ARG A 372 9.24 -3.77 10.21
CA ARG A 372 10.18 -3.57 11.33
C ARG A 372 11.51 -2.99 10.87
N ALA A 373 12.02 -3.46 9.72
CA ALA A 373 13.22 -2.90 9.12
C ALA A 373 13.06 -1.39 8.89
N SER A 374 11.92 -0.98 8.31
CA SER A 374 11.63 0.43 8.01
C SER A 374 11.45 1.28 9.28
N LYS A 375 10.71 0.77 10.28
CA LYS A 375 10.55 1.48 11.56
C LYS A 375 11.88 1.59 12.30
N TYR A 376 12.67 0.53 12.32
CA TYR A 376 13.99 0.58 12.94
C TYR A 376 14.91 1.58 12.22
N ALA A 377 14.90 1.60 10.88
CA ALA A 377 15.65 2.58 10.11
C ALA A 377 15.26 4.03 10.48
N PHE A 378 13.95 4.31 10.62
CA PHE A 378 13.47 5.64 10.97
C PHE A 378 13.89 6.06 12.38
N TYR A 379 13.67 5.20 13.38
CA TYR A 379 13.90 5.56 14.80
C TYR A 379 15.37 5.46 15.23
N SER A 380 16.17 4.58 14.60
CA SER A 380 17.59 4.45 14.93
C SER A 380 18.52 5.28 14.05
N GLY A 381 18.02 5.74 12.88
CA GLY A 381 18.86 6.40 11.87
C GLY A 381 19.89 5.47 11.19
N GLN A 382 19.82 4.14 11.42
CA GLN A 382 20.80 3.20 10.93
C GLN A 382 20.42 2.61 9.57
N PRO A 383 21.42 2.33 8.70
CA PRO A 383 21.20 1.57 7.48
C PRO A 383 20.57 0.21 7.81
N THR A 384 19.43 -0.08 7.22
CA THR A 384 18.65 -1.27 7.55
C THR A 384 18.13 -1.94 6.28
N HIS A 385 18.25 -3.25 6.21
CA HIS A 385 17.73 -4.09 5.14
C HIS A 385 16.68 -5.07 5.67
N SER A 386 15.72 -5.46 4.82
CA SER A 386 14.79 -6.55 5.09
C SER A 386 15.09 -7.73 4.16
N LEU A 387 15.63 -8.81 4.71
CA LEU A 387 15.88 -10.04 3.99
C LEU A 387 14.69 -10.99 4.18
N ASN A 388 13.96 -11.26 3.10
CA ASN A 388 12.73 -12.04 3.17
C ASN A 388 12.92 -13.45 2.64
N PHE A 389 12.25 -14.42 3.27
CA PHE A 389 12.12 -15.78 2.78
C PHE A 389 11.42 -15.80 1.42
N TYR A 390 11.83 -16.72 0.55
CA TYR A 390 11.18 -16.95 -0.74
C TYR A 390 9.69 -17.35 -0.63
N ARG A 391 9.26 -17.81 0.56
CA ARG A 391 7.85 -18.15 0.86
C ARG A 391 7.00 -16.93 1.16
N GLU A 392 7.66 -15.82 1.50
CA GLU A 392 7.00 -14.56 1.82
C GLU A 392 6.85 -13.68 0.59
N ARG A 393 5.97 -12.69 0.70
CA ARG A 393 5.76 -11.69 -0.33
C ARG A 393 7.04 -10.87 -0.56
N ARG A 394 7.42 -10.65 -1.83
CA ARG A 394 8.44 -9.65 -2.16
C ARG A 394 7.96 -8.25 -1.79
N ASN A 395 8.89 -7.35 -1.60
CA ASN A 395 8.65 -5.94 -1.33
C ASN A 395 9.80 -5.09 -1.89
N ASN A 396 9.79 -3.78 -1.68
CA ASN A 396 10.78 -2.90 -2.29
C ASN A 396 12.23 -3.15 -1.87
N TYR A 397 12.47 -3.72 -0.69
CA TYR A 397 13.83 -4.11 -0.29
C TYR A 397 14.47 -5.13 -1.24
N ASN A 398 13.68 -5.90 -1.96
CA ASN A 398 14.18 -6.80 -3.01
C ASN A 398 14.67 -6.04 -4.27
N PHE A 399 14.33 -4.75 -4.43
CA PHE A 399 14.66 -3.94 -5.61
C PHE A 399 15.70 -2.85 -5.31
N TRP A 400 15.74 -2.33 -4.08
CA TRP A 400 16.74 -1.31 -3.69
C TRP A 400 18.13 -1.88 -3.56
N GLN A 401 19.15 -1.04 -3.77
CA GLN A 401 20.57 -1.41 -3.65
C GLN A 401 21.07 -1.44 -2.18
N ILE A 402 20.17 -1.51 -1.20
CA ILE A 402 20.52 -1.52 0.23
C ILE A 402 21.31 -2.78 0.57
N GLU A 403 20.86 -3.95 0.10
CA GLU A 403 21.57 -5.21 0.29
C GLU A 403 22.97 -5.17 -0.30
N ASP A 404 23.11 -4.61 -1.51
CA ASP A 404 24.40 -4.50 -2.20
C ASP A 404 25.41 -3.67 -1.39
N SER A 405 24.93 -2.62 -0.73
CA SER A 405 25.75 -1.76 0.13
C SER A 405 26.28 -2.46 1.38
N MET A 406 25.67 -3.58 1.76
CA MET A 406 26.03 -4.38 2.95
C MET A 406 26.88 -5.60 2.63
N GLN A 407 27.01 -6.00 1.36
CA GLN A 407 27.77 -7.18 0.95
C GLN A 407 29.21 -7.12 1.45
N GLY A 408 29.69 -8.23 2.03
CA GLY A 408 31.01 -8.38 2.60
C GLY A 408 31.26 -7.60 3.90
N LYS A 409 30.31 -6.80 4.36
CA LYS A 409 30.45 -6.00 5.58
C LYS A 409 29.98 -6.74 6.81
N LYS A 410 30.45 -6.29 7.96
CA LYS A 410 29.96 -6.70 9.28
C LYS A 410 28.59 -6.09 9.50
N VAL A 411 27.59 -6.91 9.82
CA VAL A 411 26.20 -6.51 10.06
C VAL A 411 25.60 -7.21 11.28
N ALA A 412 24.51 -6.68 11.81
CA ALA A 412 23.70 -7.38 12.79
C ALA A 412 22.47 -8.02 12.12
N ILE A 413 22.34 -9.33 12.21
CA ILE A 413 21.15 -10.07 11.76
C ILE A 413 20.15 -10.12 12.91
N VAL A 414 18.91 -9.71 12.66
CA VAL A 414 17.86 -9.54 13.68
C VAL A 414 16.58 -10.28 13.27
N ASP A 415 16.00 -11.00 14.23
CA ASP A 415 14.77 -11.77 14.02
C ASP A 415 13.91 -11.80 15.30
N ILE A 416 12.63 -12.12 15.11
CA ILE A 416 11.68 -12.33 16.22
C ILE A 416 10.97 -13.69 16.16
N TYR A 417 11.21 -14.46 15.08
CA TYR A 417 10.46 -15.70 14.82
C TYR A 417 11.17 -16.95 15.31
N ASP A 418 12.50 -16.99 15.24
CA ASP A 418 13.29 -18.16 15.63
C ASP A 418 14.44 -17.77 16.56
N MET A 419 14.12 -17.66 17.84
CA MET A 419 15.05 -17.23 18.88
C MET A 419 16.21 -18.22 19.11
N ASN A 420 16.04 -19.50 18.75
CA ASN A 420 17.05 -20.53 18.98
C ASN A 420 18.29 -20.38 18.08
N ARG A 421 18.22 -19.55 17.06
CA ARG A 421 19.32 -19.28 16.12
C ARG A 421 20.25 -18.15 16.56
N TYR A 422 19.96 -17.50 17.68
CA TYR A 422 20.65 -16.28 18.10
C TYR A 422 21.40 -16.49 19.40
N THR A 423 22.59 -15.91 19.46
CA THR A 423 23.45 -15.96 20.66
C THR A 423 22.97 -14.96 21.70
N ASP A 424 22.34 -13.89 21.25
CA ASP A 424 21.94 -12.76 22.09
C ASP A 424 20.50 -12.34 21.79
N SER A 425 19.87 -11.73 22.79
CA SER A 425 18.52 -11.19 22.64
C SER A 425 18.30 -9.96 23.50
N ILE A 426 17.30 -9.15 23.12
CA ILE A 426 16.81 -8.03 23.92
C ILE A 426 15.29 -8.19 24.12
N LYS A 427 14.83 -7.82 25.30
CA LYS A 427 13.39 -7.73 25.56
C LYS A 427 12.88 -6.39 25.08
N THR A 428 11.87 -6.41 24.24
CA THR A 428 11.22 -5.21 23.67
C THR A 428 9.72 -5.27 23.91
N PRO A 429 8.98 -4.20 23.69
CA PRO A 429 7.51 -4.24 23.67
C PRO A 429 6.93 -5.20 22.63
N LEU A 430 7.69 -5.51 21.56
CA LEU A 430 7.32 -6.51 20.54
C LEU A 430 7.51 -7.96 21.05
N GLY A 431 8.08 -8.14 22.21
CA GLY A 431 8.55 -9.42 22.73
C GLY A 431 10.08 -9.53 22.68
N TRP A 432 10.59 -10.74 22.69
CA TRP A 432 12.02 -10.98 22.54
C TRP A 432 12.45 -10.76 21.10
N VAL A 433 13.56 -10.06 20.91
CA VAL A 433 14.21 -9.84 19.62
C VAL A 433 15.60 -10.45 19.70
N GLY A 434 15.83 -11.49 18.91
CA GLY A 434 17.12 -12.14 18.81
C GLY A 434 18.03 -11.41 17.83
N TYR A 435 19.34 -11.38 18.13
CA TYR A 435 20.32 -10.85 17.20
C TYR A 435 21.64 -11.63 17.25
N ARG A 436 22.37 -11.59 16.16
CA ARG A 436 23.75 -12.07 16.05
C ARG A 436 24.54 -11.16 15.14
N ILE A 437 25.84 -11.12 15.35
CA ILE A 437 26.74 -10.38 14.48
C ILE A 437 27.25 -11.32 13.38
N ASP A 438 27.12 -10.88 12.15
CA ASP A 438 27.69 -11.53 10.98
C ASP A 438 28.91 -10.72 10.53
N SER A 439 30.07 -11.36 10.47
CA SER A 439 31.34 -10.68 10.15
C SER A 439 31.50 -10.34 8.67
N SER A 440 30.76 -11.03 7.79
CA SER A 440 30.84 -10.84 6.34
C SER A 440 29.51 -11.26 5.70
N PHE A 441 28.59 -10.32 5.66
CA PHE A 441 27.23 -10.55 5.13
C PHE A 441 27.27 -10.94 3.64
N LYS A 442 26.58 -12.01 3.32
CA LYS A 442 26.48 -12.55 1.95
C LYS A 442 25.01 -12.74 1.58
N GLY A 443 24.30 -11.65 1.29
CA GLY A 443 22.90 -11.68 0.84
C GLY A 443 22.78 -12.27 -0.56
N THR A 444 21.70 -13.00 -0.81
CA THR A 444 21.44 -13.67 -2.09
C THR A 444 20.19 -13.15 -2.81
N SER A 445 19.45 -12.16 -2.27
CA SER A 445 18.16 -11.77 -2.83
C SER A 445 18.26 -11.07 -4.20
N LYS A 446 19.44 -10.64 -4.59
CA LYS A 446 19.72 -9.96 -5.86
C LYS A 446 20.14 -10.90 -6.98
N TYR A 447 20.50 -12.13 -6.67
CA TYR A 447 20.71 -13.14 -7.71
C TYR A 447 19.38 -13.54 -8.29
N TRP A 448 19.33 -13.75 -9.62
CA TRP A 448 18.07 -14.02 -10.29
C TRP A 448 18.24 -15.11 -11.34
N PHE A 449 17.39 -16.12 -11.27
CA PHE A 449 17.26 -17.15 -12.30
C PHE A 449 16.05 -16.80 -13.18
N GLU A 450 16.29 -16.54 -14.46
CA GLU A 450 15.26 -16.29 -15.47
C GLU A 450 15.03 -17.58 -16.26
N PRO A 451 13.95 -18.35 -15.99
CA PRO A 451 13.64 -19.55 -16.74
C PRO A 451 13.21 -19.20 -18.16
N TYR A 452 13.65 -19.97 -19.15
CA TYR A 452 13.20 -19.81 -20.53
C TYR A 452 11.75 -20.24 -20.72
N GLU A 453 11.29 -21.23 -19.93
CA GLU A 453 9.91 -21.69 -19.93
C GLU A 453 9.22 -21.29 -18.63
N HIS A 454 8.06 -20.63 -18.77
CA HIS A 454 7.24 -20.22 -17.63
C HIS A 454 6.11 -21.20 -17.31
N GLU A 455 5.94 -22.22 -18.17
CA GLU A 455 4.93 -23.25 -18.02
C GLU A 455 5.50 -24.60 -18.43
N ILE A 456 5.45 -25.56 -17.52
CA ILE A 456 5.97 -26.91 -17.70
C ILE A 456 4.80 -27.89 -17.53
N LYS A 457 4.69 -28.85 -18.46
CA LYS A 457 3.75 -29.96 -18.38
C LYS A 457 4.54 -31.25 -18.24
N ALA A 458 4.22 -32.06 -17.24
CA ALA A 458 4.89 -33.32 -16.96
C ALA A 458 3.92 -34.35 -16.36
N ARG A 459 4.31 -35.62 -16.33
CA ARG A 459 3.60 -36.64 -15.57
C ARG A 459 4.16 -36.74 -14.15
N SER A 460 3.31 -37.16 -13.22
CA SER A 460 3.76 -37.42 -11.86
C SER A 460 4.82 -38.54 -11.87
N GLY A 461 5.98 -38.25 -11.27
CA GLY A 461 7.15 -39.18 -11.28
C GLY A 461 8.18 -38.90 -12.36
N ASP A 462 7.91 -38.06 -13.36
CA ASP A 462 8.89 -37.68 -14.38
C ASP A 462 10.03 -36.82 -13.80
N THR A 463 11.16 -36.81 -14.50
CA THR A 463 12.20 -35.82 -14.28
C THR A 463 11.93 -34.62 -15.16
N ILE A 464 11.71 -33.46 -14.54
CA ILE A 464 11.57 -32.20 -15.27
C ILE A 464 12.93 -31.53 -15.47
N ARG A 465 13.12 -30.94 -16.64
CA ARG A 465 14.30 -30.12 -16.96
C ARG A 465 13.89 -28.67 -16.98
N ILE A 466 14.61 -27.83 -16.27
CA ILE A 466 14.35 -26.40 -16.23
C ILE A 466 15.60 -25.67 -16.70
N PHE A 467 15.48 -24.97 -17.83
CA PHE A 467 16.54 -24.20 -18.43
C PHE A 467 16.33 -22.72 -18.19
N GLY A 468 17.42 -21.96 -18.00
CA GLY A 468 17.33 -20.53 -17.84
C GLY A 468 18.67 -19.84 -17.74
N GLU A 469 18.62 -18.52 -17.69
CA GLU A 469 19.77 -17.65 -17.52
C GLU A 469 19.89 -17.24 -16.05
N PHE A 470 21.10 -17.27 -15.51
CA PHE A 470 21.39 -16.79 -14.16
C PHE A 470 21.99 -15.39 -14.24
N ARG A 471 21.32 -14.43 -13.60
CA ARG A 471 21.74 -13.03 -13.56
C ARG A 471 22.31 -12.71 -12.19
N THR A 472 23.47 -12.10 -12.19
CA THR A 472 24.13 -11.58 -11.00
C THR A 472 23.84 -10.11 -10.83
N PRO A 473 23.85 -9.57 -9.58
CA PRO A 473 23.77 -8.12 -9.38
C PRO A 473 24.89 -7.40 -10.08
N SER A 474 24.61 -6.24 -10.66
CA SER A 474 25.61 -5.39 -11.32
C SER A 474 26.72 -4.88 -10.38
N SER A 475 26.43 -4.83 -9.08
CA SER A 475 27.35 -4.48 -8.00
C SER A 475 28.37 -5.59 -7.67
N ILE A 476 28.05 -6.83 -8.03
CA ILE A 476 28.92 -7.99 -7.84
C ILE A 476 29.43 -8.37 -9.22
N LYS A 477 30.74 -8.21 -9.45
CA LYS A 477 31.43 -8.74 -10.63
C LYS A 477 32.11 -10.04 -10.21
N PRO A 478 31.41 -11.18 -10.19
CA PRO A 478 32.08 -12.44 -9.95
C PRO A 478 33.00 -12.70 -11.14
N SER A 479 34.24 -13.01 -10.88
CA SER A 479 35.19 -13.39 -11.91
C SER A 479 34.84 -14.74 -12.53
N THR A 480 34.07 -15.57 -11.78
CA THR A 480 33.64 -16.92 -12.24
C THR A 480 32.33 -17.34 -11.57
N MET A 481 31.57 -18.21 -12.24
CA MET A 481 30.39 -18.87 -11.64
C MET A 481 30.75 -19.73 -10.40
N SER A 482 32.00 -20.19 -10.32
CA SER A 482 32.54 -20.92 -9.14
C SER A 482 32.58 -20.04 -7.89
N GLU A 483 32.87 -18.75 -8.00
CA GLU A 483 32.83 -17.79 -6.88
C GLU A 483 31.41 -17.57 -6.36
N ILE A 484 30.41 -17.56 -7.26
CA ILE A 484 29.00 -17.52 -6.87
C ILE A 484 28.65 -18.79 -6.10
N GLY A 485 29.04 -19.96 -6.61
CA GLY A 485 28.82 -21.26 -5.96
C GLY A 485 29.40 -21.33 -4.54
N SER A 486 30.54 -20.69 -4.30
CA SER A 486 31.15 -20.65 -2.96
C SER A 486 30.36 -19.81 -1.93
N GLN A 487 29.47 -18.96 -2.37
CA GLN A 487 28.63 -18.11 -1.52
C GLN A 487 27.24 -18.73 -1.25
N ILE A 488 26.86 -19.76 -1.99
CA ILE A 488 25.55 -20.41 -1.93
C ILE A 488 25.71 -21.74 -1.21
N GLU A 489 25.00 -21.92 -0.10
CA GLU A 489 24.98 -23.16 0.67
C GLU A 489 24.09 -24.23 0.04
N SER A 490 22.94 -23.81 -0.51
CA SER A 490 22.03 -24.71 -1.19
C SER A 490 21.10 -23.99 -2.16
N ILE A 491 20.68 -24.72 -3.20
CA ILE A 491 19.66 -24.30 -4.15
C ILE A 491 18.42 -25.12 -3.89
N ARG A 492 17.29 -24.44 -3.79
CA ARG A 492 15.99 -25.06 -3.55
C ARG A 492 14.98 -24.65 -4.61
N ILE A 493 14.08 -25.57 -4.93
CA ILE A 493 12.88 -25.26 -5.70
C ILE A 493 11.69 -25.45 -4.79
N GLY A 494 11.09 -24.35 -4.36
CA GLY A 494 9.88 -24.37 -3.56
C GLY A 494 8.68 -24.72 -4.43
N VAL A 495 7.87 -25.66 -3.98
CA VAL A 495 6.64 -26.11 -4.63
C VAL A 495 5.44 -25.57 -3.90
N PHE A 496 4.58 -24.87 -4.63
CA PHE A 496 3.38 -24.22 -4.09
C PHE A 496 2.12 -24.73 -4.80
N LYS A 497 1.04 -24.92 -4.05
CA LYS A 497 -0.31 -25.18 -4.57
C LYS A 497 -1.29 -24.17 -4.02
N LYS A 498 -2.01 -23.46 -4.87
CA LYS A 498 -2.95 -22.39 -4.47
C LYS A 498 -2.34 -21.39 -3.50
N GLY A 499 -1.11 -20.95 -3.76
CA GLY A 499 -0.38 -19.97 -2.93
C GLY A 499 0.19 -20.51 -1.62
N LYS A 500 -0.04 -21.78 -1.27
CA LYS A 500 0.54 -22.42 -0.08
C LYS A 500 1.77 -23.22 -0.45
N TRP A 501 2.84 -23.03 0.31
CA TRP A 501 4.02 -23.88 0.24
C TRP A 501 3.66 -25.32 0.63
N LEU A 502 4.18 -26.29 -0.13
CA LEU A 502 4.02 -27.72 0.12
C LEU A 502 5.33 -28.36 0.58
N LYS A 503 6.37 -28.21 -0.24
CA LYS A 503 7.69 -28.80 0.01
C LYS A 503 8.77 -28.11 -0.79
N ASP A 504 10.02 -28.46 -0.52
CA ASP A 504 11.18 -28.06 -1.31
C ASP A 504 11.79 -29.28 -1.98
N TRP A 505 12.27 -29.08 -3.21
CA TRP A 505 13.21 -29.97 -3.85
C TRP A 505 14.61 -29.36 -3.74
N MET A 506 15.57 -30.16 -3.30
CA MET A 506 16.97 -29.75 -3.30
C MET A 506 17.56 -30.00 -4.68
N VAL A 507 18.36 -29.05 -5.14
CA VAL A 507 19.06 -29.14 -6.42
C VAL A 507 20.54 -29.33 -6.16
N ASP A 508 21.23 -30.14 -6.99
CA ASP A 508 22.65 -30.41 -6.87
C ASP A 508 23.49 -29.13 -6.97
N GLU A 509 24.39 -28.92 -6.00
CA GLU A 509 25.22 -27.72 -5.87
C GLU A 509 26.27 -27.55 -6.97
N ASN A 510 26.64 -28.66 -7.66
CA ASN A 510 27.65 -28.65 -8.73
C ASN A 510 27.20 -27.94 -10.04
N ILE A 511 26.01 -27.35 -10.04
CA ILE A 511 25.41 -26.73 -11.24
C ILE A 511 26.20 -25.49 -11.67
N PHE A 512 26.70 -24.69 -10.74
CA PHE A 512 27.47 -23.47 -11.05
C PHE A 512 28.85 -23.76 -11.67
N SER A 513 29.31 -25.00 -11.62
CA SER A 513 30.61 -25.42 -12.19
C SER A 513 30.54 -25.79 -13.69
N ARG A 514 29.35 -25.91 -14.30
CA ARG A 514 29.18 -26.69 -15.54
C ARG A 514 28.90 -25.91 -16.81
N SER A 515 28.63 -24.61 -16.84
CA SER A 515 28.43 -23.94 -18.14
C SER A 515 28.63 -22.42 -18.16
N SER A 516 29.21 -21.95 -19.25
CA SER A 516 29.27 -20.53 -19.64
C SER A 516 28.03 -20.05 -20.42
N GLU A 517 27.09 -20.94 -20.78
CA GLU A 517 25.99 -20.65 -21.74
C GLU A 517 24.57 -20.81 -21.17
N GLY A 518 24.42 -21.01 -19.87
CA GLY A 518 23.11 -21.18 -19.22
C GLY A 518 23.13 -22.28 -18.16
N ILE A 519 22.21 -22.17 -17.22
CA ILE A 519 22.08 -23.14 -16.13
C ILE A 519 20.94 -24.09 -16.44
N ASN A 520 21.22 -25.38 -16.33
CA ASN A 520 20.26 -26.45 -16.56
C ASN A 520 20.01 -27.19 -15.24
N PHE A 521 18.75 -27.21 -14.79
CA PHE A 521 18.34 -27.94 -13.60
C PHE A 521 17.55 -29.19 -13.99
N ASN A 522 18.05 -30.35 -13.60
CA ASN A 522 17.30 -31.59 -13.64
C ASN A 522 16.64 -31.80 -12.27
N VAL A 523 15.33 -31.76 -12.21
CA VAL A 523 14.57 -31.97 -11.00
C VAL A 523 13.81 -33.28 -11.13
N ALA A 524 14.27 -34.30 -10.42
CA ALA A 524 13.52 -35.54 -10.29
C ALA A 524 12.27 -35.29 -9.43
N LEU A 525 11.09 -35.56 -9.97
CA LEU A 525 9.85 -35.57 -9.19
C LEU A 525 9.76 -36.87 -8.36
N ALA A 526 10.84 -37.20 -7.63
CA ALA A 526 11.01 -38.47 -6.92
C ALA A 526 9.92 -38.73 -5.85
N ASP A 527 9.32 -37.64 -5.34
CA ASP A 527 8.13 -37.70 -4.48
C ASP A 527 6.93 -37.35 -5.33
N PRO A 528 6.06 -38.29 -5.71
CA PRO A 528 4.94 -38.03 -6.59
C PRO A 528 3.98 -37.00 -5.98
N LEU A 529 3.83 -35.88 -6.67
CA LEU A 529 2.77 -34.93 -6.40
C LEU A 529 1.50 -35.43 -7.13
N PRO A 530 0.32 -35.29 -6.53
CA PRO A 530 -0.93 -35.59 -7.22
C PRO A 530 -1.08 -34.74 -8.48
N ALA A 531 -1.79 -35.24 -9.48
CA ALA A 531 -2.14 -34.46 -10.67
C ALA A 531 -2.77 -33.12 -10.27
N GLY A 532 -2.40 -32.05 -10.97
CA GLY A 532 -2.87 -30.69 -10.66
C GLY A 532 -1.89 -29.59 -11.05
N GLU A 533 -2.29 -28.36 -10.72
CA GLU A 533 -1.50 -27.17 -11.00
C GLU A 533 -0.67 -26.76 -9.78
N TYR A 534 0.59 -26.46 -10.02
CA TYR A 534 1.60 -26.05 -9.03
C TYR A 534 2.35 -24.82 -9.52
N VAL A 535 3.01 -24.15 -8.59
CA VAL A 535 3.94 -23.05 -8.88
C VAL A 535 5.29 -23.40 -8.27
N LEU A 536 6.34 -23.26 -9.08
CA LEU A 536 7.73 -23.45 -8.66
C LEU A 536 8.41 -22.10 -8.49
N ILE A 537 9.25 -21.98 -7.46
CA ILE A 537 10.08 -20.81 -7.17
C ILE A 537 11.48 -21.27 -6.82
N PHE A 538 12.50 -20.75 -7.51
CA PHE A 538 13.90 -20.95 -7.14
C PHE A 538 14.26 -20.09 -5.94
N ALA A 539 14.99 -20.68 -5.03
CA ALA A 539 15.47 -20.05 -3.82
C ALA A 539 16.93 -20.38 -3.57
N LEU A 540 17.73 -19.37 -3.32
CA LEU A 540 19.14 -19.49 -2.97
C LEU A 540 19.33 -19.29 -1.47
N ASN A 541 20.10 -20.17 -0.85
CA ASN A 541 20.41 -20.11 0.56
C ASN A 541 21.91 -19.79 0.73
N ALA A 542 22.19 -18.68 1.39
CA ALA A 542 23.54 -18.39 1.87
C ALA A 542 23.75 -18.97 3.27
N PRO A 543 25.00 -19.24 3.68
CA PRO A 543 25.29 -19.78 5.01
C PRO A 543 24.66 -18.96 6.13
N ARG A 544 23.90 -19.65 6.98
CA ARG A 544 23.20 -19.06 8.14
C ARG A 544 22.13 -17.99 7.81
N LEU A 545 21.81 -17.78 6.54
CA LEU A 545 20.72 -16.89 6.13
C LEU A 545 19.53 -17.70 5.61
N PRO A 546 18.31 -17.13 5.62
CA PRO A 546 17.17 -17.80 5.03
C PRO A 546 17.25 -17.83 3.49
N PRO A 547 16.67 -18.86 2.84
CA PRO A 547 16.59 -18.91 1.40
C PRO A 547 15.73 -17.75 0.85
N THR A 548 16.27 -17.03 -0.13
CA THR A 548 15.64 -15.85 -0.75
C THR A 548 14.89 -16.21 -2.03
N HIS A 549 14.04 -15.32 -2.53
CA HIS A 549 13.26 -15.51 -3.74
C HIS A 549 14.08 -15.08 -4.98
N ASN A 550 14.49 -16.05 -5.79
CA ASN A 550 15.50 -15.83 -6.82
C ASN A 550 15.04 -16.18 -8.26
N SER A 551 13.75 -16.29 -8.53
CA SER A 551 13.26 -16.53 -9.89
C SER A 551 11.87 -15.96 -10.13
N ARG A 552 11.47 -15.90 -11.42
CA ARG A 552 10.04 -15.86 -11.74
C ARG A 552 9.35 -17.15 -11.31
N LYS A 553 8.04 -17.05 -11.11
CA LYS A 553 7.16 -18.20 -10.87
C LYS A 553 7.02 -19.02 -12.13
N ILE A 554 7.27 -20.31 -12.05
CA ILE A 554 7.07 -21.29 -13.12
C ILE A 554 5.78 -22.07 -12.81
N ARG A 555 4.86 -22.14 -13.74
CA ARG A 555 3.69 -23.02 -13.63
C ARG A 555 4.08 -24.44 -13.95
N LEU A 556 3.71 -25.38 -13.09
CA LEU A 556 3.86 -26.80 -13.31
C LEU A 556 2.49 -27.47 -13.33
N THR A 557 2.12 -28.05 -14.45
CA THR A 557 0.90 -28.86 -14.60
C THR A 557 1.29 -30.33 -14.63
N LEU A 558 0.88 -31.08 -13.60
CA LEU A 558 1.09 -32.52 -13.52
C LEU A 558 -0.16 -33.25 -13.98
N THR A 559 0.03 -34.15 -14.95
CA THR A 559 -0.97 -35.14 -15.37
C THR A 559 -0.71 -36.47 -14.67
N GLN A 560 -1.70 -37.36 -14.74
CA GLN A 560 -1.57 -38.73 -14.23
C GLN A 560 -0.59 -39.54 -15.05
#